data_2f943915adcd94169023c17173d9dab9
#
_entry.id   2f943915adcd94169023c17173d9dab9
#
_cell.length_a   1.000
_cell.length_b   1.000
_cell.length_c   1.000
_cell.angle_alpha   90.00
_cell.angle_beta   90.00
_cell.angle_gamma   90.00
#
_symmetry.space_group_name_H-M   'P 1'
#
loop_
_entity.id
_entity.type
_entity.pdbx_description
1 polymer ?
#
loop_
_entity_poly.entity_id
_entity_poly.type
_entity_poly.pdbx_seq_one_letter_code
_entity_poly.pdbx_strand_id
1 'polypeptide(L)'
;MTEKFAVVDTETNWNDEVMSIGVVIADAKTQQKMDSRYYIITPEYRVGGMYSSELRLDGEGVHIAERKQALREIGQWLDTNHVRKLFAYNASFDRNHLPEYAGYQWYDIMRLAAYRQYNRAISDTADCYKTGRLRCGYGVEAVLKMLSKDNRYSETHNAVLDAGDELRIMQLLGHGISTYDIAVVTGKRTSGSIWE
;
A
#
# COMPACT_ATOMS: atom_id res chain seq x y z
N MET A 1 7.28 -20.43 -13.15
CA MET A 1 6.28 -19.40 -12.80
C MET A 1 7.06 -18.19 -12.28
N THR A 2 6.70 -16.98 -12.70
CA THR A 2 7.34 -15.76 -12.20
C THR A 2 6.85 -15.48 -10.77
N GLU A 3 7.75 -15.03 -9.88
CA GLU A 3 7.38 -14.58 -8.54
C GLU A 3 6.48 -13.35 -8.65
N LYS A 4 5.43 -13.28 -7.83
CA LYS A 4 4.48 -12.16 -7.78
C LYS A 4 4.44 -11.56 -6.39
N PHE A 5 4.08 -10.30 -6.32
CA PHE A 5 3.77 -9.59 -5.09
C PHE A 5 2.49 -8.78 -5.27
N ALA A 6 1.93 -8.26 -4.20
CA ALA A 6 0.81 -7.33 -4.29
C ALA A 6 1.10 -6.02 -3.57
N VAL A 7 0.55 -4.93 -4.10
CA VAL A 7 0.45 -3.63 -3.43
C VAL A 7 -0.98 -3.48 -2.95
N VAL A 8 -1.14 -3.05 -1.70
CA VAL A 8 -2.44 -2.96 -1.01
C VAL A 8 -2.55 -1.57 -0.41
N ASP A 9 -3.68 -0.93 -0.66
CA ASP A 9 -4.07 0.31 -0.01
C ASP A 9 -5.48 0.21 0.58
N THR A 10 -5.73 0.91 1.68
CA THR A 10 -7.02 0.92 2.38
C THR A 10 -7.47 2.33 2.71
N GLU A 11 -8.75 2.61 2.44
CA GLU A 11 -9.40 3.83 2.93
C GLU A 11 -10.27 3.53 4.13
N THR A 12 -10.30 4.43 5.11
CA THR A 12 -11.07 4.29 6.33
C THR A 12 -12.20 5.31 6.44
N ASN A 13 -13.26 4.92 7.15
CA ASN A 13 -14.37 5.79 7.51
C ASN A 13 -14.06 6.63 8.77
N TRP A 14 -15.01 7.45 9.21
CA TRP A 14 -14.85 8.29 10.41
C TRP A 14 -14.71 7.50 11.72
N ASN A 15 -15.03 6.21 11.73
CA ASN A 15 -14.85 5.31 12.87
C ASN A 15 -13.52 4.55 12.83
N ASP A 16 -12.62 4.89 11.91
CA ASP A 16 -11.34 4.16 11.69
C ASP A 16 -11.56 2.69 11.24
N GLU A 17 -12.70 2.42 10.57
CA GLU A 17 -13.02 1.12 9.98
C GLU A 17 -12.72 1.16 8.48
N VAL A 18 -12.20 0.06 7.93
CA VAL A 18 -11.92 -0.03 6.49
C VAL A 18 -13.21 0.09 5.68
N MET A 19 -13.30 1.11 4.82
CA MET A 19 -14.42 1.34 3.92
C MET A 19 -14.13 0.93 2.47
N SER A 20 -12.86 0.82 2.09
CA SER A 20 -12.46 0.22 0.81
C SER A 20 -11.07 -0.40 0.86
N ILE A 21 -10.84 -1.37 -0.04
CA ILE A 21 -9.56 -2.08 -0.17
C ILE A 21 -9.22 -2.15 -1.66
N GLY A 22 -8.06 -1.63 -2.02
CA GLY A 22 -7.45 -1.75 -3.34
C GLY A 22 -6.27 -2.71 -3.31
N VAL A 23 -6.20 -3.61 -4.27
CA VAL A 23 -5.10 -4.56 -4.38
C VAL A 23 -4.63 -4.65 -5.83
N VAL A 24 -3.34 -4.50 -6.05
CA VAL A 24 -2.69 -4.64 -7.35
C VAL A 24 -1.66 -5.75 -7.29
N ILE A 25 -1.80 -6.79 -8.11
CA ILE A 25 -0.78 -7.84 -8.27
C ILE A 25 0.19 -7.43 -9.37
N ALA A 26 1.48 -7.60 -9.11
CA ALA A 26 2.56 -7.31 -10.04
C ALA A 26 3.59 -8.44 -10.13
N ASP A 27 4.28 -8.50 -11.25
CA ASP A 27 5.42 -9.38 -11.48
C ASP A 27 6.64 -8.88 -10.69
N ALA A 28 7.29 -9.75 -9.92
CA ALA A 28 8.38 -9.35 -9.03
C ALA A 28 9.66 -8.91 -9.77
N LYS A 29 9.87 -9.36 -11.00
CA LYS A 29 11.05 -9.04 -11.79
C LYS A 29 10.89 -7.72 -12.55
N THR A 30 9.74 -7.54 -13.19
CA THR A 30 9.48 -6.37 -14.05
C THR A 30 8.72 -5.26 -13.35
N GLN A 31 8.10 -5.56 -12.21
CA GLN A 31 7.17 -4.70 -11.47
C GLN A 31 5.97 -4.22 -12.32
N GLN A 32 5.67 -4.91 -13.41
CA GLN A 32 4.52 -4.60 -14.23
C GLN A 32 3.25 -5.11 -13.56
N LYS A 33 2.22 -4.26 -13.54
CA LYS A 33 0.87 -4.65 -13.09
C LYS A 33 0.36 -5.82 -13.94
N MET A 34 -0.15 -6.84 -13.27
CA MET A 34 -0.73 -8.03 -13.89
C MET A 34 -2.25 -8.06 -13.75
N ASP A 35 -2.76 -7.68 -12.57
CA ASP A 35 -4.18 -7.71 -12.26
C ASP A 35 -4.47 -6.75 -11.09
N SER A 36 -5.75 -6.41 -10.87
CA SER A 36 -6.15 -5.60 -9.72
C SER A 36 -7.57 -5.90 -9.29
N ARG A 37 -7.88 -5.67 -8.02
CA ARG A 37 -9.22 -5.76 -7.46
C ARG A 37 -9.52 -4.58 -6.56
N TYR A 38 -10.78 -4.15 -6.57
CA TYR A 38 -11.28 -3.09 -5.73
C TYR A 38 -12.54 -3.54 -5.00
N TYR A 39 -12.50 -3.45 -3.67
CA TYR A 39 -13.63 -3.77 -2.81
C TYR A 39 -14.08 -2.55 -2.03
N ILE A 40 -15.39 -2.31 -2.00
CA ILE A 40 -16.04 -1.36 -1.11
C ILE A 40 -16.73 -2.17 -0.02
N ILE A 41 -16.42 -1.86 1.23
CA ILE A 41 -16.83 -2.65 2.39
C ILE A 41 -18.15 -2.13 2.94
N THR A 42 -19.16 -2.98 2.96
CA THR A 42 -20.49 -2.66 3.48
C THR A 42 -20.73 -3.36 4.81
N PRO A 43 -21.37 -2.71 5.79
CA PRO A 43 -21.98 -1.37 5.74
C PRO A 43 -21.01 -0.20 5.97
N GLU A 44 -19.73 -0.42 6.24
CA GLU A 44 -18.74 0.53 6.74
C GLU A 44 -18.61 1.77 5.84
N TYR A 45 -18.69 1.62 4.50
CA TYR A 45 -18.59 2.76 3.59
C TYR A 45 -19.73 3.79 3.78
N ARG A 46 -20.89 3.36 4.32
CA ARG A 46 -22.07 4.23 4.53
C ARG A 46 -21.89 5.19 5.70
N VAL A 47 -20.95 4.91 6.59
CA VAL A 47 -20.60 5.82 7.70
C VAL A 47 -19.99 7.11 7.15
N GLY A 48 -19.38 7.03 5.97
CA GLY A 48 -18.63 8.13 5.38
C GLY A 48 -17.24 8.27 5.97
N GLY A 49 -16.36 8.95 5.24
CA GLY A 49 -14.98 9.21 5.62
C GLY A 49 -14.45 10.41 4.84
N MET A 50 -13.21 10.78 5.08
CA MET A 50 -12.57 11.91 4.41
C MET A 50 -12.63 11.78 2.88
N TYR A 51 -12.47 10.56 2.37
CA TYR A 51 -12.39 10.26 0.93
C TYR A 51 -13.60 9.47 0.41
N SER A 52 -14.75 9.55 1.09
CA SER A 52 -15.98 8.85 0.68
C SER A 52 -16.48 9.26 -0.72
N SER A 53 -16.22 10.50 -1.16
CA SER A 53 -16.56 10.97 -2.51
C SER A 53 -15.77 10.26 -3.61
N GLU A 54 -14.64 9.66 -3.28
CA GLU A 54 -13.76 8.98 -4.22
C GLU A 54 -14.08 7.48 -4.37
N LEU A 55 -15.03 6.97 -3.57
CA LEU A 55 -15.56 5.62 -3.70
C LEU A 55 -16.40 5.50 -4.98
N ARG A 56 -15.89 4.92 -6.03
CA ARG A 56 -16.60 4.76 -7.30
C ARG A 56 -17.56 3.56 -7.24
N LEU A 57 -18.71 3.72 -6.57
CA LEU A 57 -19.69 2.66 -6.31
C LEU A 57 -20.24 1.96 -7.56
N ASP A 58 -20.30 2.66 -8.68
CA ASP A 58 -20.78 2.21 -9.98
C ASP A 58 -19.64 1.96 -10.99
N GLY A 59 -18.40 1.94 -10.53
CA GLY A 59 -17.24 1.69 -11.37
C GLY A 59 -17.17 0.25 -11.90
N GLU A 60 -16.67 0.07 -13.12
CA GLU A 60 -16.41 -1.25 -13.66
C GLU A 60 -15.37 -1.99 -12.79
N GLY A 61 -15.65 -3.27 -12.47
CA GLY A 61 -14.75 -4.09 -11.64
C GLY A 61 -14.80 -3.79 -10.13
N VAL A 62 -15.75 -2.97 -9.67
CA VAL A 62 -15.96 -2.69 -8.24
C VAL A 62 -16.78 -3.82 -7.61
N HIS A 63 -16.31 -4.34 -6.48
CA HIS A 63 -17.00 -5.33 -5.67
C HIS A 63 -17.51 -4.68 -4.38
N ILE A 64 -18.82 -4.70 -4.15
CA ILE A 64 -19.41 -4.26 -2.87
C ILE A 64 -19.72 -5.52 -2.06
N ALA A 65 -19.07 -5.68 -0.91
CA ALA A 65 -19.20 -6.88 -0.09
C ALA A 65 -19.00 -6.58 1.40
N GLU A 66 -19.53 -7.46 2.25
CA GLU A 66 -19.19 -7.44 3.68
C GLU A 66 -17.68 -7.72 3.86
N ARG A 67 -17.08 -7.12 4.89
CA ARG A 67 -15.65 -7.24 5.19
C ARG A 67 -15.15 -8.70 5.13
N LYS A 68 -15.85 -9.61 5.82
CA LYS A 68 -15.46 -11.03 5.87
C LYS A 68 -15.46 -11.68 4.49
N GLN A 69 -16.42 -11.35 3.63
CA GLN A 69 -16.49 -11.85 2.27
C GLN A 69 -15.35 -11.28 1.42
N ALA A 70 -15.16 -9.96 1.42
CA ALA A 70 -14.12 -9.28 0.67
C ALA A 70 -12.72 -9.84 1.00
N LEU A 71 -12.40 -9.95 2.29
CA LEU A 71 -11.10 -10.47 2.74
C LEU A 71 -10.89 -11.93 2.34
N ARG A 72 -11.94 -12.77 2.42
CA ARG A 72 -11.84 -14.17 1.95
C ARG A 72 -11.57 -14.24 0.45
N GLU A 73 -12.28 -13.45 -0.36
CA GLU A 73 -12.13 -13.45 -1.82
C GLU A 73 -10.76 -12.90 -2.26
N ILE A 74 -10.29 -11.82 -1.62
CA ILE A 74 -8.96 -11.28 -1.85
C ILE A 74 -7.90 -12.32 -1.45
N GLY A 75 -8.02 -12.95 -0.27
CA GLY A 75 -7.07 -13.95 0.20
C GLY A 75 -6.97 -15.15 -0.74
N GLN A 76 -8.11 -15.69 -1.19
CA GLN A 76 -8.15 -16.77 -2.18
C GLN A 76 -7.50 -16.38 -3.52
N TRP A 77 -7.72 -15.15 -3.97
CA TRP A 77 -7.12 -14.64 -5.19
C TRP A 77 -5.60 -14.45 -5.05
N LEU A 78 -5.12 -13.93 -3.92
CA LEU A 78 -3.69 -13.83 -3.61
C LEU A 78 -3.03 -15.21 -3.57
N ASP A 79 -3.67 -16.19 -2.92
CA ASP A 79 -3.16 -17.56 -2.83
C ASP A 79 -3.12 -18.26 -4.19
N THR A 80 -4.17 -18.09 -5.02
CA THR A 80 -4.21 -18.62 -6.39
C THR A 80 -3.10 -18.03 -7.26
N ASN A 81 -2.72 -16.79 -7.00
CA ASN A 81 -1.61 -16.12 -7.68
C ASN A 81 -0.24 -16.36 -7.01
N HIS A 82 -0.18 -17.20 -5.97
CA HIS A 82 1.04 -17.49 -5.20
C HIS A 82 1.72 -16.25 -4.61
N VAL A 83 0.95 -15.20 -4.30
CA VAL A 83 1.44 -14.01 -3.62
C VAL A 83 1.73 -14.32 -2.16
N ARG A 84 2.88 -13.88 -1.65
CA ARG A 84 3.27 -14.02 -0.24
C ARG A 84 3.77 -12.70 0.36
N LYS A 85 4.06 -11.72 -0.49
CA LYS A 85 4.59 -10.40 -0.11
C LYS A 85 3.55 -9.35 -0.42
N LEU A 86 3.20 -8.55 0.59
CA LEU A 86 2.32 -7.40 0.49
C LEU A 86 3.13 -6.13 0.73
N PHE A 87 2.92 -5.15 -0.11
CA PHE A 87 3.55 -3.84 -0.06
C PHE A 87 2.48 -2.78 0.15
N ALA A 88 2.79 -1.73 0.89
CA ALA A 88 1.94 -0.55 1.03
C ALA A 88 2.81 0.67 1.37
N TYR A 89 2.31 1.86 1.10
CA TYR A 89 2.96 3.09 1.51
C TYR A 89 2.57 3.44 2.95
N ASN A 90 3.54 3.48 3.87
CA ASN A 90 3.28 3.50 5.30
C ASN A 90 2.55 2.22 5.77
N ALA A 91 3.04 1.08 5.34
CA ALA A 91 2.41 -0.24 5.45
C ALA A 91 1.98 -0.67 6.86
N SER A 92 2.44 0.02 7.91
CA SER A 92 1.94 -0.20 9.27
C SER A 92 0.46 0.15 9.42
N PHE A 93 -0.02 1.14 8.66
CA PHE A 93 -1.42 1.54 8.66
C PHE A 93 -2.29 0.40 8.09
N ASP A 94 -2.04 0.01 6.85
CA ASP A 94 -2.83 -1.02 6.16
C ASP A 94 -2.77 -2.37 6.87
N ARG A 95 -1.58 -2.76 7.32
CA ARG A 95 -1.39 -3.99 8.07
C ARG A 95 -2.19 -4.02 9.38
N ASN A 96 -2.32 -2.89 10.08
CA ASN A 96 -3.10 -2.81 11.31
C ASN A 96 -4.62 -2.86 11.02
N HIS A 97 -5.05 -2.35 9.87
CA HIS A 97 -6.43 -2.39 9.41
C HIS A 97 -6.82 -3.72 8.74
N LEU A 98 -5.83 -4.55 8.36
CA LEU A 98 -6.01 -5.87 7.77
C LEU A 98 -5.32 -6.97 8.59
N PRO A 99 -5.65 -7.14 9.89
CA PRO A 99 -5.00 -8.13 10.75
C PRO A 99 -5.20 -9.57 10.25
N GLU A 100 -6.23 -9.82 9.44
CA GLU A 100 -6.49 -11.11 8.80
C GLU A 100 -5.35 -11.53 7.85
N TYR A 101 -4.59 -10.56 7.35
CA TYR A 101 -3.42 -10.78 6.48
C TYR A 101 -2.08 -10.75 7.23
N ALA A 102 -2.10 -10.93 8.55
CA ALA A 102 -0.88 -11.00 9.37
C ALA A 102 0.06 -12.17 8.98
N GLY A 103 -0.45 -13.19 8.28
CA GLY A 103 0.33 -14.30 7.74
C GLY A 103 1.17 -13.97 6.51
N TYR A 104 0.88 -12.86 5.83
CA TYR A 104 1.70 -12.37 4.73
C TYR A 104 2.90 -11.58 5.24
N GLN A 105 3.94 -11.50 4.41
CA GLN A 105 5.10 -10.65 4.68
C GLN A 105 4.79 -9.23 4.17
N TRP A 106 4.79 -8.23 5.08
CA TRP A 106 4.49 -6.84 4.75
C TRP A 106 5.76 -6.01 4.61
N TYR A 107 5.77 -5.12 3.61
CA TYR A 107 6.88 -4.24 3.29
C TYR A 107 6.41 -2.80 3.13
N ASP A 108 7.16 -1.86 3.68
CA ASP A 108 6.83 -0.43 3.64
C ASP A 108 7.58 0.28 2.50
N ILE A 109 6.84 0.66 1.45
CA ILE A 109 7.38 1.38 0.28
C ILE A 109 8.02 2.70 0.69
N MET A 110 7.44 3.39 1.68
CA MET A 110 7.95 4.67 2.17
C MET A 110 9.40 4.57 2.69
N ARG A 111 9.82 3.38 3.18
CA ARG A 111 11.18 3.15 3.67
C ARG A 111 12.26 3.30 2.61
N LEU A 112 11.92 3.14 1.33
CA LEU A 112 12.83 3.44 0.23
C LEU A 112 12.50 4.81 -0.37
N ALA A 113 11.24 5.11 -0.58
CA ALA A 113 10.77 6.30 -1.27
C ALA A 113 11.16 7.62 -0.55
N ALA A 114 11.10 7.62 0.78
CA ALA A 114 11.38 8.80 1.60
C ALA A 114 12.84 8.94 2.05
N TYR A 115 13.74 8.04 1.65
CA TYR A 115 15.12 8.02 2.11
C TYR A 115 16.11 8.27 0.98
N ARG A 116 17.01 9.24 1.17
CA ARG A 116 18.03 9.67 0.19
C ARG A 116 18.91 8.53 -0.32
N GLN A 117 19.19 7.51 0.52
CA GLN A 117 20.00 6.37 0.15
C GLN A 117 19.38 5.52 -0.96
N TYR A 118 18.06 5.56 -1.09
CA TYR A 118 17.29 4.73 -2.02
C TYR A 118 16.59 5.56 -3.09
N ASN A 119 16.20 6.81 -2.78
CA ASN A 119 15.54 7.71 -3.71
C ASN A 119 16.51 8.79 -4.19
N ARG A 120 17.09 8.58 -5.37
CA ARG A 120 18.04 9.51 -6.00
C ARG A 120 17.42 10.82 -6.48
N ALA A 121 16.08 10.93 -6.51
CA ALA A 121 15.41 12.18 -6.84
C ALA A 121 15.38 13.16 -5.65
N ILE A 122 15.69 12.69 -4.44
CA ILE A 122 15.83 13.57 -3.27
C ILE A 122 17.10 14.42 -3.43
N SER A 123 16.94 15.74 -3.55
CA SER A 123 18.05 16.69 -3.68
C SER A 123 19.01 16.60 -2.49
N ASP A 124 20.31 16.85 -2.75
CA ASP A 124 21.33 16.97 -1.70
C ASP A 124 21.05 18.11 -0.71
N THR A 125 20.31 19.11 -1.14
CA THR A 125 19.88 20.27 -0.31
C THR A 125 18.56 20.04 0.41
N ALA A 126 17.88 18.88 0.20
CA ALA A 126 16.61 18.59 0.85
C ALA A 126 16.79 18.45 2.37
N ASP A 127 15.82 18.99 3.13
CA ASP A 127 15.82 18.87 4.58
C ASP A 127 15.52 17.43 5.00
N CYS A 128 16.55 16.75 5.50
CA CYS A 128 16.49 15.36 5.93
C CYS A 128 16.93 15.22 7.39
N TYR A 129 16.43 14.16 8.03
CA TYR A 129 17.01 13.69 9.28
C TYR A 129 18.41 13.10 9.03
N LYS A 130 19.19 12.90 10.11
CA LYS A 130 20.52 12.25 10.04
C LYS A 130 20.46 10.85 9.40
N THR A 131 19.30 10.20 9.45
CA THR A 131 19.04 8.89 8.82
C THR A 131 18.89 8.97 7.30
N GLY A 132 18.87 10.16 6.71
CA GLY A 132 18.61 10.39 5.29
C GLY A 132 17.11 10.46 4.94
N ARG A 133 16.20 10.28 5.91
CA ARG A 133 14.76 10.41 5.69
C ARG A 133 14.36 11.88 5.52
N LEU A 134 13.51 12.17 4.54
CA LEU A 134 12.88 13.48 4.39
C LEU A 134 12.12 13.88 5.65
N ARG A 135 12.20 15.15 6.05
CA ARG A 135 11.42 15.71 7.16
C ARG A 135 9.97 16.01 6.77
N CYS A 136 9.75 16.38 5.50
CA CYS A 136 8.43 16.68 4.94
C CYS A 136 8.39 16.28 3.47
N GLY A 137 7.20 16.32 2.85
CA GLY A 137 7.04 16.03 1.43
C GLY A 137 7.35 14.56 1.07
N TYR A 138 7.04 13.63 1.96
CA TYR A 138 7.28 12.20 1.78
C TYR A 138 5.98 11.38 1.62
N GLY A 139 4.80 12.01 1.48
CA GLY A 139 3.57 11.34 1.09
C GLY A 139 3.60 10.93 -0.39
N VAL A 140 2.66 10.06 -0.78
CA VAL A 140 2.57 9.47 -2.13
C VAL A 140 2.59 10.54 -3.20
N GLU A 141 1.72 11.55 -3.11
CA GLU A 141 1.64 12.64 -4.09
C GLU A 141 2.98 13.38 -4.27
N ALA A 142 3.60 13.77 -3.16
CA ALA A 142 4.85 14.53 -3.19
C ALA A 142 6.00 13.70 -3.79
N VAL A 143 6.06 12.42 -3.44
CA VAL A 143 7.07 11.49 -3.96
C VAL A 143 6.86 11.19 -5.43
N LEU A 144 5.61 10.99 -5.88
CA LEU A 144 5.32 10.80 -7.30
C LEU A 144 5.65 12.03 -8.12
N LYS A 145 5.32 13.25 -7.66
CA LYS A 145 5.75 14.49 -8.32
C LYS A 145 7.27 14.55 -8.45
N MET A 146 7.99 14.21 -7.39
CA MET A 146 9.46 14.21 -7.36
C MET A 146 10.05 13.20 -8.35
N LEU A 147 9.56 11.96 -8.36
CA LEU A 147 10.09 10.87 -9.18
C LEU A 147 9.71 11.01 -10.65
N SER A 148 8.46 11.37 -10.96
CA SER A 148 7.93 11.50 -12.33
C SER A 148 8.26 12.85 -12.96
N LYS A 149 8.64 13.87 -12.15
CA LYS A 149 8.77 15.27 -12.55
C LYS A 149 7.47 15.88 -13.11
N ASP A 150 6.32 15.29 -12.79
CA ASP A 150 5.00 15.80 -13.13
C ASP A 150 4.39 16.52 -11.92
N ASN A 151 4.55 17.84 -11.89
CA ASN A 151 4.02 18.67 -10.82
C ASN A 151 2.49 18.83 -10.86
N ARG A 152 1.81 18.34 -11.91
CA ARG A 152 0.34 18.38 -12.04
C ARG A 152 -0.32 17.14 -11.47
N TYR A 153 0.44 16.09 -11.16
CA TYR A 153 -0.12 14.90 -10.54
C TYR A 153 -0.85 15.28 -9.24
N SER A 154 -2.00 14.68 -8.99
CA SER A 154 -2.73 14.76 -7.73
C SER A 154 -3.22 13.35 -7.36
N GLU A 155 -3.03 12.99 -6.11
CA GLU A 155 -3.52 11.73 -5.55
C GLU A 155 -5.05 11.71 -5.55
N THR A 156 -5.64 10.56 -5.88
CA THR A 156 -7.09 10.46 -6.04
C THR A 156 -7.78 10.07 -4.74
N HIS A 157 -7.07 9.43 -3.80
CA HIS A 157 -7.62 8.86 -2.56
C HIS A 157 -8.70 7.81 -2.84
N ASN A 158 -8.37 6.91 -3.76
CA ASN A 158 -9.17 5.74 -4.09
C ASN A 158 -8.28 4.51 -4.01
N ALA A 159 -8.56 3.59 -3.09
CA ALA A 159 -7.65 2.53 -2.70
C ALA A 159 -7.03 1.73 -3.86
N VAL A 160 -7.77 1.43 -4.94
CA VAL A 160 -7.16 0.68 -6.06
C VAL A 160 -6.30 1.54 -6.96
N LEU A 161 -6.61 2.84 -7.09
CA LEU A 161 -5.78 3.78 -7.83
C LEU A 161 -4.52 4.09 -7.04
N ASP A 162 -4.65 4.28 -5.74
CA ASP A 162 -3.53 4.59 -4.85
C ASP A 162 -2.57 3.38 -4.73
N ALA A 163 -3.08 2.15 -4.63
CA ALA A 163 -2.25 0.94 -4.77
C ALA A 163 -1.50 0.88 -6.11
N GLY A 164 -2.11 1.38 -7.19
CA GLY A 164 -1.47 1.52 -8.51
C GLY A 164 -0.38 2.59 -8.52
N ASP A 165 -0.60 3.72 -7.86
CA ASP A 165 0.36 4.81 -7.72
C ASP A 165 1.55 4.42 -6.83
N GLU A 166 1.30 3.68 -5.77
CA GLU A 166 2.35 3.08 -4.93
C GLU A 166 3.23 2.10 -5.72
N LEU A 167 2.63 1.25 -6.56
CA LEU A 167 3.37 0.40 -7.49
C LEU A 167 4.21 1.25 -8.46
N ARG A 168 3.65 2.37 -8.96
CA ARG A 168 4.37 3.31 -9.83
C ARG A 168 5.58 3.94 -9.11
N ILE A 169 5.48 4.24 -7.82
CA ILE A 169 6.62 4.68 -7.00
C ILE A 169 7.72 3.61 -7.03
N MET A 170 7.38 2.33 -6.80
CA MET A 170 8.34 1.23 -6.83
C MET A 170 9.04 1.13 -8.19
N GLN A 171 8.28 1.24 -9.30
CA GLN A 171 8.80 1.23 -10.66
C GLN A 171 9.77 2.38 -10.92
N LEU A 172 9.42 3.59 -10.50
CA LEU A 172 10.24 4.79 -10.69
C LEU A 172 11.51 4.78 -9.83
N LEU A 173 11.46 4.19 -8.64
CA LEU A 173 12.66 3.96 -7.81
C LEU A 173 13.62 2.95 -8.45
N GLY A 174 13.10 1.98 -9.22
CA GLY A 174 13.88 1.01 -9.99
C GLY A 174 14.64 0.00 -9.14
N HIS A 175 14.27 -0.22 -7.88
CA HIS A 175 14.89 -1.21 -7.01
C HIS A 175 14.27 -2.60 -7.22
N GLY A 176 15.09 -3.64 -7.20
CA GLY A 176 14.59 -5.02 -7.15
C GLY A 176 13.84 -5.31 -5.84
N ILE A 177 12.92 -6.27 -5.87
CA ILE A 177 12.07 -6.61 -4.70
C ILE A 177 12.92 -6.98 -3.46
N SER A 178 14.07 -7.62 -3.63
CA SER A 178 14.98 -7.96 -2.52
C SER A 178 15.54 -6.72 -1.79
N THR A 179 15.61 -5.56 -2.44
CA THR A 179 16.04 -4.32 -1.76
C THR A 179 15.06 -3.92 -0.66
N TYR A 180 13.80 -4.31 -0.78
CA TYR A 180 12.76 -4.01 0.24
C TYR A 180 12.86 -4.90 1.48
N ASP A 181 13.77 -5.88 1.55
CA ASP A 181 13.96 -6.71 2.75
C ASP A 181 14.35 -5.87 3.99
N ILE A 182 14.95 -4.69 3.78
CA ILE A 182 15.19 -3.71 4.85
C ILE A 182 13.93 -2.99 5.35
N ALA A 183 12.84 -3.08 4.60
CA ALA A 183 11.57 -2.38 4.81
C ALA A 183 10.48 -3.32 5.36
N VAL A 184 10.83 -4.52 5.82
CA VAL A 184 9.88 -5.46 6.43
C VAL A 184 9.21 -4.83 7.64
N VAL A 185 7.88 -4.87 7.66
CA VAL A 185 7.06 -4.46 8.80
C VAL A 185 6.92 -5.63 9.75
N THR A 186 7.71 -5.62 10.81
CA THR A 186 7.57 -6.59 11.91
C THR A 186 6.41 -6.18 12.80
N GLY A 187 5.50 -7.13 13.12
CA GLY A 187 4.47 -6.89 14.11
C GLY A 187 5.10 -6.47 15.45
N LYS A 188 4.44 -5.60 16.21
CA LYS A 188 4.79 -5.43 17.62
C LYS A 188 4.81 -6.85 18.21
N ARG A 189 5.94 -7.31 18.71
CA ARG A 189 5.97 -8.41 19.65
C ARG A 189 5.04 -7.98 20.78
N THR A 190 3.87 -8.57 20.90
CA THR A 190 3.16 -8.59 22.17
C THR A 190 4.12 -9.30 23.09
N SER A 191 4.80 -8.55 23.94
CA SER A 191 5.51 -9.11 25.09
C SER A 191 4.44 -9.73 25.98
N GLY A 192 4.11 -10.99 25.71
CA GLY A 192 3.39 -11.82 26.64
C GLY A 192 4.24 -11.81 27.91
N SER A 193 3.73 -11.16 28.95
CA SER A 193 4.23 -11.31 30.29
C SER A 193 4.21 -12.80 30.63
N ILE A 194 5.39 -13.40 30.61
CA ILE A 194 5.61 -14.64 31.36
C ILE A 194 5.77 -14.19 32.81
N TRP A 195 4.68 -14.22 33.55
CA TRP A 195 4.70 -14.31 35.00
C TRP A 195 3.82 -15.50 35.38
N GLU A 196 4.51 -16.51 35.90
CA GLU A 196 4.13 -17.73 36.57
C GLU A 196 3.88 -18.95 35.68
#